data_7e2ae46536797b5bc045e5845bdb18d4
#
_entry.id   7e2ae46536797b5bc045e5845bdb18d4
#
_cell.length_a   1.000
_cell.length_b   1.000
_cell.length_c   1.000
_cell.angle_alpha   90.00
_cell.angle_beta   90.00
_cell.angle_gamma   90.00
#
_symmetry.space_group_name_H-M   'P 1'
#
loop_
_entity.id
_entity.type
_entity.pdbx_description
1 polymer ?
#
loop_
_entity_poly.entity_id
_entity_poly.type
_entity_poly.pdbx_seq_one_letter_code
_entity_poly.pdbx_strand_id
1 'polypeptide(L)'
;PLSLGYKVFNVKERMETRGMTAREALITILQENNMTRKDGKNYNNANARIVIYFPEGEYVLHNDDDNTIEPGKPVLGQEGDEAYSLDSKGDNKSSSIYIFAGHFVIKGDGAGRTKLIMDTPNLPDDITTMYSSPVMIDIKHNSGLSKLCDVTGNAAKGTFSVEVSDAASLSKGDW
;
A
#
# COMPACT_ATOMS: atom_id res chain seq x y z
N PRO A 1 7.27 -18.52 -8.50
CA PRO A 1 5.87 -18.05 -8.47
C PRO A 1 5.01 -18.59 -9.60
N LEU A 2 5.50 -18.62 -10.87
CA LEU A 2 4.72 -19.15 -12.00
C LEU A 2 4.36 -20.63 -11.83
N SER A 3 5.25 -21.42 -11.26
CA SER A 3 5.00 -22.84 -10.93
C SER A 3 3.89 -23.03 -9.87
N LEU A 4 3.54 -21.97 -9.14
CA LEU A 4 2.48 -21.96 -8.14
C LEU A 4 1.17 -21.34 -8.67
N GLY A 5 1.05 -21.14 -9.97
CA GLY A 5 -0.14 -20.58 -10.61
C GLY A 5 -0.32 -19.07 -10.42
N TYR A 6 0.75 -18.34 -10.10
CA TYR A 6 0.68 -16.88 -9.99
C TYR A 6 0.64 -16.23 -11.37
N LYS A 7 -0.30 -15.31 -11.55
CA LYS A 7 -0.39 -14.48 -12.75
C LYS A 7 0.51 -13.25 -12.61
N VAL A 8 1.31 -12.95 -13.63
CA VAL A 8 2.22 -11.79 -13.62
C VAL A 8 1.57 -10.62 -14.35
N PHE A 9 1.60 -9.45 -13.70
CA PHE A 9 1.21 -8.17 -14.28
C PHE A 9 2.43 -7.27 -14.37
N ASN A 10 2.81 -6.89 -15.58
CA ASN A 10 3.93 -6.00 -15.83
C ASN A 10 3.46 -4.56 -15.83
N VAL A 11 3.93 -3.77 -14.85
CA VAL A 11 3.52 -2.37 -14.69
C VAL A 11 3.98 -1.51 -15.87
N LYS A 12 5.22 -1.68 -16.33
CA LYS A 12 5.76 -0.92 -17.48
C LYS A 12 4.96 -1.16 -18.76
N GLU A 13 4.66 -2.41 -19.05
CA GLU A 13 3.81 -2.77 -20.19
C GLU A 13 2.42 -2.13 -20.09
N ARG A 14 1.85 -2.10 -18.87
CA ARG A 14 0.56 -1.47 -18.62
C ARG A 14 0.61 0.05 -18.86
N MET A 15 1.67 0.71 -18.40
CA MET A 15 1.90 2.14 -18.66
C MET A 15 1.95 2.43 -20.16
N GLU A 16 2.77 1.67 -20.89
CA GLU A 16 3.00 1.86 -22.33
C GLU A 16 1.75 1.56 -23.17
N THR A 17 1.05 0.49 -22.86
CA THR A 17 -0.12 0.07 -23.66
C THR A 17 -1.37 0.90 -23.43
N ARG A 18 -1.49 1.54 -22.27
CA ARG A 18 -2.67 2.33 -21.91
C ARG A 18 -2.41 3.83 -21.75
N GLY A 19 -1.15 4.29 -21.91
CA GLY A 19 -0.78 5.69 -21.72
C GLY A 19 -0.99 6.17 -20.28
N MET A 20 -0.68 5.33 -19.29
CA MET A 20 -0.91 5.60 -17.87
C MET A 20 0.37 5.96 -17.15
N THR A 21 0.26 6.71 -16.05
CA THR A 21 1.34 6.86 -15.07
C THR A 21 1.59 5.53 -14.35
N ALA A 22 2.73 5.40 -13.67
CA ALA A 22 3.04 4.20 -12.89
C ALA A 22 2.03 3.97 -11.75
N ARG A 23 1.57 5.06 -11.12
CA ARG A 23 0.54 5.03 -10.08
C ARG A 23 -0.79 4.50 -10.62
N GLU A 24 -1.26 5.05 -11.73
CA GLU A 24 -2.51 4.62 -12.37
C GLU A 24 -2.44 3.16 -12.83
N ALA A 25 -1.31 2.76 -13.42
CA ALA A 25 -1.10 1.38 -13.85
C ALA A 25 -1.16 0.40 -12.68
N LEU A 26 -0.51 0.73 -11.55
CA LEU A 26 -0.57 -0.07 -10.33
C LEU A 26 -2.00 -0.14 -9.79
N ILE A 27 -2.66 1.00 -9.60
CA ILE A 27 -4.05 1.04 -9.09
C ILE A 27 -4.99 0.25 -9.99
N THR A 28 -4.85 0.35 -11.30
CA THR A 28 -5.68 -0.40 -12.26
C THR A 28 -5.47 -1.91 -12.11
N ILE A 29 -4.23 -2.37 -11.98
CA ILE A 29 -3.93 -3.79 -11.72
C ILE A 29 -4.60 -4.26 -10.42
N LEU A 30 -4.50 -3.46 -9.36
CA LEU A 30 -5.12 -3.78 -8.07
C LEU A 30 -6.65 -3.84 -8.17
N GLN A 31 -7.28 -2.90 -8.87
CA GLN A 31 -8.73 -2.84 -9.07
C GLN A 31 -9.26 -4.01 -9.91
N GLU A 32 -8.58 -4.36 -10.98
CA GLU A 32 -8.94 -5.50 -11.84
C GLU A 32 -8.88 -6.84 -11.09
N ASN A 33 -8.09 -6.91 -10.01
CA ASN A 33 -7.93 -8.11 -9.19
C ASN A 33 -8.65 -8.02 -7.83
N ASN A 34 -9.50 -7.02 -7.62
CA ASN A 34 -10.27 -6.79 -6.39
C ASN A 34 -9.38 -6.68 -5.13
N MET A 35 -8.25 -5.98 -5.24
CA MET A 35 -7.25 -5.86 -4.18
C MET A 35 -7.18 -4.47 -3.55
N THR A 36 -8.06 -3.54 -3.90
CA THR A 36 -8.00 -2.16 -3.44
C THR A 36 -9.38 -1.50 -3.46
N ARG A 37 -9.42 -0.20 -3.24
CA ARG A 37 -10.62 0.62 -3.35
C ARG A 37 -11.04 0.81 -4.80
N LYS A 38 -12.34 0.67 -5.06
CA LYS A 38 -12.95 0.96 -6.34
C LYS A 38 -14.40 1.41 -6.12
N ASP A 39 -14.81 2.48 -6.80
CA ASP A 39 -16.18 3.01 -6.74
C ASP A 39 -16.67 3.24 -5.28
N GLY A 40 -15.81 3.81 -4.43
CA GLY A 40 -16.10 4.07 -3.03
C GLY A 40 -16.18 2.83 -2.13
N LYS A 41 -15.90 1.63 -2.66
CA LYS A 41 -15.92 0.37 -1.92
C LYS A 41 -14.51 -0.20 -1.74
N ASN A 42 -14.31 -0.88 -0.62
CA ASN A 42 -13.10 -1.63 -0.36
C ASN A 42 -13.29 -3.08 -0.82
N TYR A 43 -12.37 -3.57 -1.65
CA TYR A 43 -12.33 -4.96 -2.08
C TYR A 43 -11.11 -5.63 -1.49
N ASN A 44 -11.28 -6.85 -0.99
CA ASN A 44 -10.23 -7.67 -0.40
C ASN A 44 -10.13 -9.00 -1.15
N ASN A 45 -8.92 -9.34 -1.59
CA ASN A 45 -8.64 -10.61 -2.23
C ASN A 45 -7.59 -11.38 -1.42
N ALA A 46 -8.05 -12.17 -0.46
CA ALA A 46 -7.17 -12.94 0.42
C ALA A 46 -6.30 -13.98 -0.35
N ASN A 47 -6.66 -14.34 -1.57
CA ASN A 47 -5.97 -15.35 -2.38
C ASN A 47 -5.74 -14.85 -3.81
N ALA A 48 -5.11 -13.70 -3.95
CA ALA A 48 -4.94 -13.01 -5.23
C ALA A 48 -4.07 -13.81 -6.23
N ARG A 49 -3.02 -14.45 -5.74
CA ARG A 49 -2.04 -15.22 -6.54
C ARG A 49 -1.50 -14.43 -7.73
N ILE A 50 -1.05 -13.22 -7.48
CA ILE A 50 -0.47 -12.35 -8.50
C ILE A 50 0.94 -11.91 -8.17
N VAL A 51 1.69 -11.61 -9.22
CA VAL A 51 2.95 -10.88 -9.15
C VAL A 51 2.76 -9.54 -9.83
N ILE A 52 2.95 -8.46 -9.11
CA ILE A 52 3.02 -7.11 -9.64
C ILE A 52 4.50 -6.84 -9.93
N TYR A 53 4.85 -6.84 -11.21
CA TYR A 53 6.24 -6.78 -11.65
C TYR A 53 6.57 -5.40 -12.20
N PHE A 54 7.58 -4.80 -11.61
CA PHE A 54 8.21 -3.57 -12.04
C PHE A 54 9.56 -3.92 -12.69
N PRO A 55 9.69 -3.96 -14.02
CA PRO A 55 10.98 -4.12 -14.70
C PRO A 55 11.99 -3.04 -14.28
N GLU A 56 13.21 -3.16 -14.73
CA GLU A 56 14.21 -2.11 -14.57
C GLU A 56 13.68 -0.76 -15.06
N GLY A 57 13.82 0.27 -14.21
CA GLY A 57 13.34 1.64 -14.46
C GLY A 57 12.96 2.38 -13.19
N GLU A 58 12.50 3.60 -13.39
CA GLU A 58 12.02 4.48 -12.33
C GLU A 58 10.51 4.65 -12.47
N TYR A 59 9.78 4.49 -11.35
CA TYR A 59 8.32 4.49 -11.29
C TYR A 59 7.88 5.49 -10.24
N VAL A 60 7.41 6.66 -10.68
CA VAL A 60 6.83 7.66 -9.78
C VAL A 60 5.44 7.19 -9.37
N LEU A 61 5.28 6.85 -8.10
CA LEU A 61 4.02 6.39 -7.52
C LEU A 61 3.28 7.48 -6.75
N HIS A 62 3.92 8.62 -6.54
CA HIS A 62 3.32 9.80 -5.93
C HIS A 62 4.08 11.07 -6.36
N ASN A 63 3.32 12.08 -6.77
CA ASN A 63 3.81 13.43 -7.09
C ASN A 63 2.77 14.49 -6.64
N ASP A 64 3.01 15.76 -6.93
CA ASP A 64 2.11 16.86 -6.54
C ASP A 64 0.69 16.72 -7.09
N ASP A 65 0.52 16.13 -8.28
CA ASP A 65 -0.81 15.94 -8.89
C ASP A 65 -1.67 14.96 -8.10
N ASP A 66 -1.04 14.12 -7.26
CA ASP A 66 -1.73 13.16 -6.40
C ASP A 66 -2.18 13.78 -5.06
N ASN A 67 -1.80 15.05 -4.81
CA ASN A 67 -2.17 15.80 -3.63
C ASN A 67 -3.37 16.70 -3.93
N THR A 68 -4.43 16.59 -3.14
CA THR A 68 -5.57 17.51 -3.23
C THR A 68 -5.36 18.66 -2.26
N ILE A 69 -5.25 19.87 -2.79
CA ILE A 69 -5.13 21.10 -2.00
C ILE A 69 -6.41 21.91 -2.21
N GLU A 70 -7.15 22.16 -1.13
CA GLU A 70 -8.33 23.01 -1.21
C GLU A 70 -7.93 24.49 -1.37
N PRO A 71 -8.58 25.23 -2.29
CA PRO A 71 -8.30 26.65 -2.49
C PRO A 71 -8.44 27.45 -1.19
N GLY A 72 -7.43 28.26 -0.86
CA GLY A 72 -7.41 29.09 0.34
C GLY A 72 -6.97 28.37 1.62
N LYS A 73 -6.59 27.10 1.54
CA LYS A 73 -5.98 26.35 2.64
C LYS A 73 -4.46 26.44 2.58
N PRO A 74 -3.77 26.41 3.72
CA PRO A 74 -2.31 26.46 3.73
C PRO A 74 -1.71 25.23 3.05
N VAL A 75 -0.69 25.48 2.22
CA VAL A 75 0.15 24.42 1.66
C VAL A 75 1.29 24.15 2.65
N LEU A 76 1.44 22.92 3.07
CA LEU A 76 2.53 22.55 3.98
C LEU A 76 3.90 22.73 3.33
N GLY A 77 4.81 23.37 4.06
CA GLY A 77 6.23 23.48 3.70
C GLY A 77 6.65 24.77 3.03
N GLN A 78 5.76 25.74 2.82
CA GLN A 78 6.18 27.08 2.38
C GLN A 78 6.36 27.98 3.60
N GLU A 79 7.62 28.07 4.07
CA GLU A 79 8.00 29.00 5.13
C GLU A 79 7.80 30.44 4.66
N GLY A 80 7.00 31.20 5.40
CA GLY A 80 6.71 32.61 5.08
C GLY A 80 5.37 32.88 4.42
N ASP A 81 4.55 31.88 4.18
CA ASP A 81 3.18 32.05 3.72
C ASP A 81 2.30 32.48 4.90
N GLU A 82 1.61 33.65 4.79
CA GLU A 82 0.63 34.11 5.80
C GLU A 82 -0.51 33.09 6.01
N ALA A 83 -0.65 32.15 5.09
CA ALA A 83 -1.60 31.04 5.16
C ALA A 83 -1.11 29.85 6.00
N TYR A 84 0.13 29.85 6.48
CA TYR A 84 0.65 28.80 7.33
C TYR A 84 0.09 28.94 8.75
N SER A 85 -1.08 28.38 8.98
CA SER A 85 -1.71 28.31 10.31
C SER A 85 -1.58 26.90 10.85
N LEU A 86 -0.89 26.78 11.98
CA LEU A 86 -0.80 25.52 12.73
C LEU A 86 -2.16 25.08 13.32
N ASP A 87 -3.12 25.99 13.37
CA ASP A 87 -4.46 25.74 13.91
C ASP A 87 -5.48 25.28 12.87
N SER A 88 -5.11 25.33 11.59
CA SER A 88 -6.01 24.86 10.53
C SER A 88 -5.82 23.35 10.36
N LYS A 89 -6.85 22.59 10.66
CA LYS A 89 -6.97 21.24 10.13
C LYS A 89 -7.00 21.38 8.61
N GLY A 90 -5.92 20.96 7.95
CA GLY A 90 -5.83 21.04 6.52
C GLY A 90 -6.83 20.10 5.88
N ASP A 91 -7.64 20.59 4.95
CA ASP A 91 -8.39 19.74 4.05
C ASP A 91 -7.50 19.27 2.88
N ASN A 92 -6.19 19.50 3.01
CA ASN A 92 -5.19 18.95 2.12
C ASN A 92 -5.18 17.41 2.25
N LYS A 93 -5.32 16.71 1.15
CA LYS A 93 -5.43 15.26 1.14
C LYS A 93 -4.44 14.64 0.19
N SER A 94 -3.74 13.65 0.70
CA SER A 94 -3.04 12.66 -0.10
C SER A 94 -3.69 11.31 0.12
N SER A 95 -3.64 10.46 -0.89
CA SER A 95 -4.17 9.12 -0.75
C SER A 95 -3.09 8.06 -0.88
N SER A 96 -3.03 7.15 0.08
CA SER A 96 -2.23 5.94 -0.05
C SER A 96 -2.75 5.05 -1.19
N ILE A 97 -1.84 4.33 -1.83
CA ILE A 97 -2.21 3.19 -2.66
C ILE A 97 -2.50 2.03 -1.71
N TYR A 98 -3.78 1.71 -1.52
CA TYR A 98 -4.18 0.63 -0.62
C TYR A 98 -4.10 -0.72 -1.31
N ILE A 99 -3.53 -1.72 -0.63
CA ILE A 99 -3.51 -3.12 -1.07
C ILE A 99 -4.15 -3.97 0.03
N PHE A 100 -5.34 -4.49 -0.27
CA PHE A 100 -6.12 -5.36 0.60
C PHE A 100 -6.09 -6.77 0.02
N ALA A 101 -4.97 -7.48 0.19
CA ALA A 101 -4.82 -8.80 -0.44
C ALA A 101 -3.86 -9.69 0.34
N GLY A 102 -4.05 -10.98 0.15
CA GLY A 102 -3.08 -12.00 0.48
C GLY A 102 -2.53 -12.69 -0.77
N HIS A 103 -1.47 -13.47 -0.61
CA HIS A 103 -0.84 -14.27 -1.67
C HIS A 103 -0.48 -13.44 -2.92
N PHE A 104 0.14 -12.29 -2.72
CA PHE A 104 0.66 -11.48 -3.82
C PHE A 104 2.14 -11.16 -3.62
N VAL A 105 2.81 -10.77 -4.69
CA VAL A 105 4.23 -10.40 -4.69
C VAL A 105 4.40 -9.09 -5.44
N ILE A 106 5.11 -8.14 -4.85
CA ILE A 106 5.67 -7.00 -5.57
C ILE A 106 7.12 -7.36 -5.90
N LYS A 107 7.47 -7.32 -7.18
CA LYS A 107 8.78 -7.75 -7.68
C LYS A 107 9.40 -6.68 -8.56
N GLY A 108 10.67 -6.39 -8.33
CA GLY A 108 11.53 -5.62 -9.22
C GLY A 108 12.69 -6.46 -9.75
N ASP A 109 13.56 -5.84 -10.55
CA ASP A 109 14.77 -6.48 -11.11
C ASP A 109 16.00 -6.37 -10.19
N GLY A 110 15.79 -5.87 -8.99
CA GLY A 110 16.83 -5.78 -7.97
C GLY A 110 17.17 -4.34 -7.55
N ALA A 111 17.94 -4.23 -6.48
CA ALA A 111 18.38 -2.96 -5.92
C ALA A 111 19.18 -2.14 -6.95
N GLY A 112 18.83 -0.85 -7.08
CA GLY A 112 19.45 0.06 -8.04
C GLY A 112 18.95 -0.07 -9.48
N ARG A 113 18.25 -1.14 -9.83
CA ARG A 113 17.67 -1.33 -11.17
C ARG A 113 16.20 -0.91 -11.23
N THR A 114 15.41 -1.31 -10.25
CA THR A 114 14.01 -0.87 -10.13
C THR A 114 13.89 0.10 -8.96
N LYS A 115 13.34 1.29 -9.22
CA LYS A 115 13.12 2.32 -8.20
C LYS A 115 11.64 2.68 -8.16
N LEU A 116 11.03 2.62 -6.98
CA LEU A 116 9.71 3.17 -6.70
C LEU A 116 9.92 4.52 -6.01
N ILE A 117 9.37 5.59 -6.58
CA ILE A 117 9.68 6.95 -6.21
C ILE A 117 8.43 7.63 -5.65
N MET A 118 8.59 8.26 -4.50
CA MET A 118 7.73 9.32 -4.00
C MET A 118 8.44 10.64 -4.31
N ASP A 119 8.02 11.33 -5.36
CA ASP A 119 8.68 12.55 -5.84
C ASP A 119 8.39 13.72 -4.90
N THR A 120 7.16 13.82 -4.42
CA THR A 120 6.75 14.78 -3.40
C THR A 120 6.14 14.07 -2.19
N PRO A 121 6.24 14.64 -0.98
CA PRO A 121 5.67 14.04 0.21
C PRO A 121 4.14 14.05 0.15
N ASN A 122 3.54 13.05 0.79
CA ASN A 122 2.11 13.05 1.08
C ASN A 122 1.76 14.18 2.05
N LEU A 123 0.63 14.84 1.80
CA LEU A 123 0.09 15.86 2.69
C LEU A 123 -0.59 15.19 3.90
N PRO A 124 -0.33 15.66 5.12
CA PRO A 124 -1.02 15.17 6.30
C PRO A 124 -2.50 15.59 6.30
N ASP A 125 -3.36 14.75 6.84
CA ASP A 125 -4.77 15.08 7.07
C ASP A 125 -4.92 16.18 8.14
N ASP A 126 -3.98 16.21 9.10
CA ASP A 126 -3.90 17.19 10.18
C ASP A 126 -2.45 17.65 10.34
N ILE A 127 -2.18 18.91 10.00
CA ILE A 127 -0.83 19.50 10.05
C ILE A 127 -0.26 19.60 11.49
N THR A 128 -1.11 19.51 12.49
CA THR A 128 -0.68 19.54 13.91
C THR A 128 -0.23 18.16 14.39
N THR A 129 -0.47 17.11 13.62
CA THR A 129 -0.17 15.73 13.96
C THR A 129 0.75 15.09 12.93
N MET A 130 2.03 14.94 13.29
CA MET A 130 3.03 14.36 12.37
C MET A 130 2.72 12.95 11.88
N TYR A 131 1.82 12.23 12.56
CA TYR A 131 1.40 10.86 12.20
C TYR A 131 0.20 10.81 11.26
N SER A 132 -0.34 11.96 10.85
CA SER A 132 -1.51 12.02 9.96
C SER A 132 -1.17 11.91 8.48
N SER A 133 0.12 11.99 8.11
CA SER A 133 0.54 11.84 6.72
C SER A 133 0.32 10.41 6.23
N PRO A 134 -0.44 10.21 5.13
CA PRO A 134 -0.61 8.89 4.55
C PRO A 134 0.71 8.31 4.05
N VAL A 135 0.87 7.00 4.10
CA VAL A 135 1.99 6.31 3.46
C VAL A 135 1.76 6.16 1.96
N MET A 136 2.82 6.08 1.16
CA MET A 136 2.70 5.92 -0.29
C MET A 136 1.95 4.63 -0.66
N ILE A 137 2.32 3.51 -0.06
CA ILE A 137 1.66 2.21 -0.22
C ILE A 137 1.27 1.69 1.16
N ASP A 138 0.01 1.38 1.35
CA ASP A 138 -0.55 0.83 2.59
C ASP A 138 -1.06 -0.59 2.35
N ILE A 139 -0.27 -1.56 2.78
CA ILE A 139 -0.61 -2.98 2.67
C ILE A 139 -1.23 -3.42 3.99
N LYS A 140 -2.53 -3.67 3.97
CA LYS A 140 -3.24 -4.04 5.20
C LYS A 140 -4.43 -4.94 4.94
N HIS A 141 -4.88 -5.56 6.00
CA HIS A 141 -6.13 -6.29 6.01
C HIS A 141 -7.32 -5.32 6.04
N ASN A 142 -8.36 -5.66 5.31
CA ASN A 142 -9.57 -4.82 5.18
C ASN A 142 -10.70 -5.27 6.11
N SER A 143 -10.48 -6.23 6.96
CA SER A 143 -11.45 -6.73 7.94
C SER A 143 -10.85 -6.71 9.35
N GLY A 144 -11.71 -6.74 10.35
CA GLY A 144 -11.29 -6.84 11.74
C GLY A 144 -10.47 -8.09 11.99
N LEU A 145 -9.54 -8.00 12.93
CA LEU A 145 -8.80 -9.17 13.40
C LEU A 145 -9.75 -10.07 14.19
N SER A 146 -9.69 -11.36 13.91
CA SER A 146 -10.34 -12.38 14.73
C SER A 146 -9.29 -13.22 15.46
N LYS A 147 -9.53 -13.51 16.73
CA LYS A 147 -8.71 -14.42 17.49
C LYS A 147 -8.88 -15.83 16.93
N LEU A 148 -7.78 -16.48 16.56
CA LEU A 148 -7.80 -17.86 16.08
C LEU A 148 -7.64 -18.86 17.21
N CYS A 149 -6.67 -18.62 18.10
CA CYS A 149 -6.38 -19.50 19.24
C CYS A 149 -5.62 -18.73 20.33
N ASP A 150 -5.42 -19.35 21.49
CA ASP A 150 -4.56 -18.86 22.55
C ASP A 150 -3.20 -19.56 22.51
N VAL A 151 -2.15 -18.83 22.83
CA VAL A 151 -0.85 -19.42 23.16
C VAL A 151 -0.94 -19.95 24.60
N THR A 152 -0.73 -21.25 24.80
CA THR A 152 -0.91 -21.92 26.09
C THR A 152 0.38 -22.27 26.80
N GLY A 153 1.52 -22.20 26.11
CA GLY A 153 2.83 -22.51 26.66
C GLY A 153 3.85 -21.41 26.42
N ASN A 154 4.87 -21.35 27.28
CA ASN A 154 5.99 -20.45 27.10
C ASN A 154 6.92 -20.98 25.98
N ALA A 155 7.21 -20.12 25.00
CA ALA A 155 8.23 -20.40 24.00
C ALA A 155 9.59 -19.90 24.49
N ALA A 156 10.57 -20.79 24.62
CA ALA A 156 11.92 -20.39 24.98
C ALA A 156 12.58 -19.60 23.82
N LYS A 157 13.46 -18.66 24.15
CA LYS A 157 14.21 -17.91 23.15
C LYS A 157 14.97 -18.86 22.22
N GLY A 158 14.75 -18.73 20.92
CA GLY A 158 15.38 -19.57 19.88
C GLY A 158 14.60 -20.82 19.48
N THR A 159 13.40 -21.05 20.05
CA THR A 159 12.49 -22.08 19.54
C THR A 159 11.70 -21.58 18.35
N PHE A 160 11.36 -22.49 17.43
CA PHE A 160 10.51 -22.22 16.25
C PHE A 160 9.12 -22.86 16.40
N SER A 161 8.72 -23.21 17.62
CA SER A 161 7.44 -23.80 17.93
C SER A 161 6.81 -23.12 19.15
N VAL A 162 5.50 -23.06 19.16
CA VAL A 162 4.68 -22.53 20.24
C VAL A 162 3.48 -23.44 20.45
N GLU A 163 3.12 -23.68 21.72
CA GLU A 163 1.90 -24.43 22.06
C GLU A 163 0.68 -23.52 21.99
N VAL A 164 -0.37 -23.98 21.33
CA VAL A 164 -1.64 -23.25 21.15
C VAL A 164 -2.82 -24.08 21.61
N SER A 165 -3.92 -23.42 22.00
CA SER A 165 -5.13 -24.08 22.51
C SER A 165 -5.83 -24.92 21.45
N ASP A 166 -5.79 -24.48 20.19
CA ASP A 166 -6.37 -25.17 19.05
C ASP A 166 -5.62 -24.78 17.77
N ALA A 167 -5.16 -25.77 17.04
CA ALA A 167 -4.46 -25.59 15.76
C ALA A 167 -5.34 -25.92 14.54
N ALA A 168 -6.62 -26.29 14.73
CA ALA A 168 -7.48 -26.74 13.64
C ALA A 168 -7.72 -25.65 12.58
N SER A 169 -7.66 -24.36 12.97
CA SER A 169 -7.80 -23.22 12.07
C SER A 169 -6.48 -22.71 11.47
N LEU A 170 -5.35 -23.36 11.80
CA LEU A 170 -4.03 -22.98 11.32
C LEU A 170 -3.56 -23.94 10.23
N SER A 171 -3.07 -23.39 9.14
CA SER A 171 -2.53 -24.16 8.02
C SER A 171 -1.09 -23.73 7.70
N LYS A 172 -0.30 -24.67 7.15
CA LYS A 172 1.05 -24.35 6.72
C LYS A 172 1.02 -23.25 5.64
N GLY A 173 1.66 -22.14 5.94
CA GLY A 173 1.73 -20.98 5.04
C GLY A 173 0.76 -19.85 5.40
N ASP A 174 -0.03 -19.97 6.46
CA ASP A 174 -0.78 -18.85 7.03
C ASP A 174 0.17 -17.86 7.69
N TRP A 175 -0.24 -16.58 7.69
CA TRP A 175 0.51 -15.44 8.24
C TRP A 175 -0.34 -14.69 9.25
#